data_b967fa3a1cc5300dfd3837bebd949b71
#
_entry.id   b967fa3a1cc5300dfd3837bebd949b71
#
_cell.length_a   1.000
_cell.length_b   1.000
_cell.length_c   1.000
_cell.angle_alpha   90.00
_cell.angle_beta   90.00
_cell.angle_gamma   90.00
#
_symmetry.space_group_name_H-M   'P 1'
#
loop_
_entity.id
_entity.type
_entity.pdbx_description
1 polymer ?
#
loop_
_entity_poly.entity_id
_entity_poly.type
_entity_poly.pdbx_seq_one_letter_code
_entity_poly.pdbx_strand_id
1 'polypeptide(L)'
;KTMAENHKLWGGRFEASLEKWVEEFGASISFDQKMAEFDLKGSIAHVTMLGETGIIAQEEALQIKQGLEELLEEYKAGKLEFDVSNEDIHMNIESLLTAKIGPVAGKLHTARSRNDQVATDMHLYLKAKLVEVIEKIDNLRNTLVSLADKHTYTIMPGYTHLQHAQPISFGHHLMAYYNMFTRDSERFEFNIKHTDISPLGAAALAGTTFPIDRNMTSDLMGFAKPYSNSLDAVSDRDFILEFLSNSSILMMHMTRICEEIINWCSNEFKFVTLSDTFSTGSSIMPQKKNPDMAELIRGKSGRVYGNLIGLLTVMKSLPLAYNKDLQEDKEGMFDTVETITVAIDILAGMLNTMTVNDKHMAESTEKDFSNATELADYLATKGLPFREAHEIVGKLVLECTKAGYYLQDVPLERYQEVSDLIEEDIYETLKSHTAVERRHSLGGTGFDQVKWQIKEAQQSLNK
;
A
#
# COMPACT_ATOMS: atom_id res chain seq x y z
N LYS A 1 -11.82 -20.03 -43.19
CA LYS A 1 -12.42 -19.30 -42.05
C LYS A 1 -13.90 -19.06 -42.33
N THR A 2 -14.73 -19.35 -41.35
CA THR A 2 -16.17 -19.16 -41.44
C THR A 2 -16.52 -17.69 -41.16
N MET A 3 -17.65 -17.24 -41.70
CA MET A 3 -18.18 -15.89 -41.45
C MET A 3 -18.37 -15.60 -39.98
N ALA A 4 -18.62 -16.61 -39.15
CA ALA A 4 -18.75 -16.45 -37.69
C ALA A 4 -17.49 -15.96 -37.00
N GLU A 5 -16.32 -16.28 -37.53
CA GLU A 5 -15.04 -15.85 -36.96
C GLU A 5 -14.76 -14.34 -37.14
N ASN A 6 -15.50 -13.71 -38.04
CA ASN A 6 -15.35 -12.29 -38.37
C ASN A 6 -16.40 -11.41 -37.69
N HIS A 7 -17.19 -11.97 -36.79
CA HIS A 7 -18.35 -11.31 -36.21
C HIS A 7 -18.00 -10.38 -35.10
N LYS A 8 -17.45 -9.20 -35.46
CA LYS A 8 -17.08 -8.15 -34.53
C LYS A 8 -17.98 -6.93 -34.71
N LEU A 9 -18.18 -6.16 -33.64
CA LEU A 9 -19.06 -4.98 -33.64
C LEU A 9 -18.67 -3.92 -34.67
N TRP A 10 -17.40 -3.81 -35.01
CA TRP A 10 -16.87 -2.84 -35.97
C TRP A 10 -16.58 -3.45 -37.35
N GLY A 11 -16.96 -4.72 -37.55
CA GLY A 11 -16.53 -5.50 -38.72
C GLY A 11 -17.14 -5.11 -40.05
N GLY A 12 -18.30 -4.42 -40.09
CA GLY A 12 -19.03 -4.14 -41.32
C GLY A 12 -18.29 -3.28 -42.36
N ARG A 13 -17.26 -2.55 -41.93
CA ARG A 13 -16.46 -1.69 -42.80
C ARG A 13 -15.22 -2.38 -43.37
N PHE A 14 -14.78 -3.45 -42.77
CA PHE A 14 -13.52 -4.12 -43.11
C PHE A 14 -13.82 -5.41 -43.93
N GLU A 15 -13.10 -5.59 -45.04
CA GLU A 15 -13.28 -6.72 -45.95
C GLU A 15 -12.44 -7.94 -45.52
N ALA A 16 -11.41 -7.76 -44.69
CA ALA A 16 -10.53 -8.83 -44.26
C ALA A 16 -10.54 -9.00 -42.76
N SER A 17 -10.46 -10.24 -42.28
CA SER A 17 -10.26 -10.52 -40.86
C SER A 17 -8.81 -10.24 -40.46
N LEU A 18 -8.62 -9.87 -39.20
CA LEU A 18 -7.29 -9.69 -38.63
C LEU A 18 -6.56 -11.03 -38.54
N GLU A 19 -5.24 -10.99 -38.75
CA GLU A 19 -4.38 -12.12 -38.45
C GLU A 19 -4.43 -12.43 -36.96
N LYS A 20 -4.36 -13.70 -36.60
CA LYS A 20 -4.48 -14.15 -35.22
C LYS A 20 -3.48 -13.43 -34.28
N TRP A 21 -2.22 -13.31 -34.71
CA TRP A 21 -1.20 -12.66 -33.90
C TRP A 21 -1.44 -11.14 -33.73
N VAL A 22 -2.10 -10.50 -34.69
CA VAL A 22 -2.50 -9.08 -34.60
C VAL A 22 -3.68 -8.95 -33.63
N GLU A 23 -4.66 -9.87 -33.70
CA GLU A 23 -5.75 -9.92 -32.73
C GLU A 23 -5.22 -10.09 -31.30
N GLU A 24 -4.30 -11.02 -31.10
CA GLU A 24 -3.71 -11.28 -29.80
C GLU A 24 -2.93 -10.07 -29.26
N PHE A 25 -2.21 -9.38 -30.15
CA PHE A 25 -1.47 -8.17 -29.75
C PHE A 25 -2.42 -7.04 -29.31
N GLY A 26 -3.53 -6.85 -30.00
CA GLY A 26 -4.48 -5.80 -29.69
C GLY A 26 -5.53 -6.15 -28.64
N ALA A 27 -5.66 -7.44 -28.29
CA ALA A 27 -6.67 -7.90 -27.34
C ALA A 27 -6.28 -7.59 -25.90
N SER A 28 -7.29 -7.25 -25.10
CA SER A 28 -7.09 -6.96 -23.66
C SER A 28 -7.71 -8.01 -22.73
N ILE A 29 -8.40 -9.01 -23.29
CA ILE A 29 -9.16 -9.99 -22.48
C ILE A 29 -8.27 -10.75 -21.48
N SER A 30 -7.00 -11.01 -21.80
CA SER A 30 -6.10 -11.72 -20.89
C SER A 30 -5.93 -11.04 -19.55
N PHE A 31 -6.06 -9.72 -19.52
CA PHE A 31 -5.92 -8.95 -18.27
C PHE A 31 -7.21 -8.23 -17.84
N ASP A 32 -8.04 -7.72 -18.77
CA ASP A 32 -9.21 -6.94 -18.40
C ASP A 32 -10.37 -7.78 -17.84
N GLN A 33 -10.31 -9.10 -17.97
CA GLN A 33 -11.29 -10.01 -17.34
C GLN A 33 -11.35 -9.85 -15.81
N LYS A 34 -10.33 -9.25 -15.20
CA LYS A 34 -10.36 -8.88 -13.79
C LYS A 34 -11.44 -7.86 -13.46
N MET A 35 -11.95 -7.16 -14.46
CA MET A 35 -13.05 -6.20 -14.32
C MET A 35 -14.42 -6.79 -14.62
N ALA A 36 -14.52 -8.10 -14.89
CA ALA A 36 -15.77 -8.74 -15.30
C ALA A 36 -16.95 -8.45 -14.36
N GLU A 37 -16.74 -8.57 -13.06
CA GLU A 37 -17.75 -8.25 -12.03
C GLU A 37 -18.25 -6.81 -12.18
N PHE A 38 -17.33 -5.89 -12.38
CA PHE A 38 -17.63 -4.46 -12.45
C PHE A 38 -18.28 -4.07 -13.77
N ASP A 39 -17.90 -4.72 -14.87
CA ASP A 39 -18.56 -4.54 -16.15
C ASP A 39 -20.01 -4.98 -16.09
N LEU A 40 -20.26 -6.12 -15.46
CA LEU A 40 -21.62 -6.63 -15.25
C LEU A 40 -22.44 -5.68 -14.38
N LYS A 41 -21.88 -5.20 -13.28
CA LYS A 41 -22.56 -4.25 -12.38
C LYS A 41 -22.86 -2.91 -13.07
N GLY A 42 -21.92 -2.40 -13.84
CA GLY A 42 -22.12 -1.17 -14.61
C GLY A 42 -23.20 -1.34 -15.67
N SER A 43 -23.24 -2.47 -16.36
CA SER A 43 -24.25 -2.78 -17.37
C SER A 43 -25.63 -2.96 -16.74
N ILE A 44 -25.72 -3.57 -15.57
CA ILE A 44 -26.99 -3.71 -14.82
C ILE A 44 -27.54 -2.31 -14.47
N ALA A 45 -26.70 -1.42 -13.98
CA ALA A 45 -27.12 -0.04 -13.68
C ALA A 45 -27.56 0.70 -14.94
N HIS A 46 -26.81 0.55 -16.03
CA HIS A 46 -27.10 1.20 -17.30
C HIS A 46 -28.45 0.76 -17.87
N VAL A 47 -28.69 -0.54 -17.95
CA VAL A 47 -29.94 -1.07 -18.51
C VAL A 47 -31.13 -0.74 -17.61
N THR A 48 -30.94 -0.73 -16.31
CA THR A 48 -32.00 -0.31 -15.37
C THR A 48 -32.44 1.13 -15.68
N MET A 49 -31.46 2.02 -15.87
CA MET A 49 -31.73 3.41 -16.24
C MET A 49 -32.42 3.53 -17.61
N LEU A 50 -31.96 2.77 -18.61
CA LEU A 50 -32.58 2.78 -19.95
C LEU A 50 -34.07 2.42 -19.91
N GLY A 51 -34.44 1.45 -19.09
CA GLY A 51 -35.83 1.07 -18.88
C GLY A 51 -36.64 2.12 -18.13
N GLU A 52 -36.09 2.63 -17.02
CA GLU A 52 -36.79 3.62 -16.19
C GLU A 52 -37.01 4.97 -16.89
N THR A 53 -36.11 5.35 -17.79
CA THR A 53 -36.24 6.58 -18.59
C THR A 53 -37.03 6.41 -19.88
N GLY A 54 -37.45 5.20 -20.17
CA GLY A 54 -38.24 4.90 -21.40
C GLY A 54 -37.45 4.93 -22.70
N ILE A 55 -36.12 4.94 -22.61
CA ILE A 55 -35.23 4.88 -23.80
C ILE A 55 -35.40 3.53 -24.52
N ILE A 56 -35.56 2.46 -23.74
CA ILE A 56 -35.96 1.14 -24.25
C ILE A 56 -37.20 0.68 -23.49
N ALA A 57 -37.91 -0.30 -24.03
CA ALA A 57 -39.11 -0.86 -23.38
C ALA A 57 -38.70 -1.49 -22.04
N GLN A 58 -39.54 -1.30 -21.02
CA GLN A 58 -39.30 -1.83 -19.68
C GLN A 58 -39.16 -3.34 -19.66
N GLU A 59 -39.94 -4.05 -20.46
CA GLU A 59 -39.83 -5.51 -20.61
C GLU A 59 -38.48 -5.94 -21.13
N GLU A 60 -37.95 -5.23 -22.13
CA GLU A 60 -36.64 -5.50 -22.70
C GLU A 60 -35.53 -5.22 -21.70
N ALA A 61 -35.63 -4.11 -20.94
CA ALA A 61 -34.71 -3.77 -19.90
C ALA A 61 -34.64 -4.83 -18.79
N LEU A 62 -35.79 -5.33 -18.36
CA LEU A 62 -35.87 -6.39 -17.34
C LEU A 62 -35.26 -7.70 -17.85
N GLN A 63 -35.49 -8.06 -19.10
CA GLN A 63 -34.92 -9.26 -19.73
C GLN A 63 -33.40 -9.19 -19.78
N ILE A 64 -32.84 -8.05 -20.18
CA ILE A 64 -31.40 -7.82 -20.24
C ILE A 64 -30.81 -7.84 -18.84
N LYS A 65 -31.44 -7.14 -17.89
CA LYS A 65 -31.01 -7.11 -16.50
C LYS A 65 -30.93 -8.50 -15.88
N GLN A 66 -31.96 -9.31 -16.08
CA GLN A 66 -32.00 -10.70 -15.60
C GLN A 66 -30.86 -11.52 -16.19
N GLY A 67 -30.63 -11.39 -17.50
CA GLY A 67 -29.52 -12.08 -18.15
C GLY A 67 -28.14 -11.68 -17.56
N LEU A 68 -27.94 -10.39 -17.31
CA LEU A 68 -26.70 -9.88 -16.70
C LEU A 68 -26.54 -10.38 -15.27
N GLU A 69 -27.60 -10.41 -14.47
CA GLU A 69 -27.57 -10.94 -13.10
C GLU A 69 -27.20 -12.42 -13.09
N GLU A 70 -27.74 -13.21 -14.02
CA GLU A 70 -27.38 -14.62 -14.17
C GLU A 70 -25.92 -14.79 -14.56
N LEU A 71 -25.39 -13.96 -15.48
CA LEU A 71 -23.98 -13.97 -15.85
C LEU A 71 -23.09 -13.61 -14.65
N LEU A 72 -23.51 -12.66 -13.82
CA LEU A 72 -22.76 -12.28 -12.61
C LEU A 72 -22.66 -13.45 -11.63
N GLU A 73 -23.76 -14.17 -11.41
CA GLU A 73 -23.75 -15.36 -10.55
C GLU A 73 -22.86 -16.47 -11.13
N GLU A 74 -22.94 -16.70 -12.46
CA GLU A 74 -22.08 -17.67 -13.14
C GLU A 74 -20.60 -17.28 -13.04
N TYR A 75 -20.29 -15.99 -13.17
CA TYR A 75 -18.92 -15.50 -12.99
C TYR A 75 -18.41 -15.76 -11.58
N LYS A 76 -19.20 -15.43 -10.57
CA LYS A 76 -18.85 -15.66 -9.16
C LYS A 76 -18.64 -17.14 -8.84
N ALA A 77 -19.36 -18.00 -9.55
CA ALA A 77 -19.22 -19.46 -9.42
C ALA A 77 -18.05 -20.04 -10.24
N GLY A 78 -17.30 -19.20 -10.96
CA GLY A 78 -16.17 -19.63 -11.77
C GLY A 78 -16.57 -20.37 -13.04
N LYS A 79 -17.79 -20.17 -13.55
CA LYS A 79 -18.35 -20.91 -14.70
C LYS A 79 -18.24 -20.20 -16.03
N LEU A 80 -17.78 -18.93 -16.07
CA LEU A 80 -17.64 -18.20 -17.32
C LEU A 80 -16.27 -18.41 -17.95
N GLU A 81 -16.26 -18.63 -19.27
CA GLU A 81 -15.07 -18.70 -20.09
C GLU A 81 -15.08 -17.54 -21.08
N PHE A 82 -13.92 -16.93 -21.30
CA PHE A 82 -13.76 -15.80 -22.20
C PHE A 82 -12.89 -16.18 -23.40
N ASP A 83 -13.24 -15.62 -24.57
CA ASP A 83 -12.60 -15.92 -25.85
C ASP A 83 -11.79 -14.72 -26.34
N VAL A 84 -10.52 -14.94 -26.68
CA VAL A 84 -9.60 -13.92 -27.22
C VAL A 84 -10.14 -13.32 -28.53
N SER A 85 -10.88 -14.07 -29.34
CA SER A 85 -11.45 -13.54 -30.56
C SER A 85 -12.47 -12.42 -30.34
N ASN A 86 -13.00 -12.32 -29.13
CA ASN A 86 -13.88 -11.23 -28.71
C ASN A 86 -13.12 -10.04 -28.12
N GLU A 87 -11.81 -9.99 -28.27
CA GLU A 87 -10.95 -8.86 -28.00
C GLU A 87 -10.88 -8.41 -26.53
N ASP A 88 -11.99 -8.00 -25.92
CA ASP A 88 -12.05 -7.47 -24.56
C ASP A 88 -13.17 -8.12 -23.74
N ILE A 89 -13.20 -7.78 -22.45
CA ILE A 89 -14.23 -8.29 -21.53
C ILE A 89 -15.64 -7.85 -21.94
N HIS A 90 -15.78 -6.66 -22.50
CA HIS A 90 -17.07 -6.09 -22.87
C HIS A 90 -17.71 -6.86 -24.01
N MET A 91 -16.95 -7.17 -25.06
CA MET A 91 -17.43 -8.01 -26.17
C MET A 91 -17.71 -9.44 -25.72
N ASN A 92 -16.89 -9.96 -24.81
CA ASN A 92 -17.13 -11.30 -24.27
C ASN A 92 -18.44 -11.37 -23.50
N ILE A 93 -18.73 -10.41 -22.65
CA ILE A 93 -19.99 -10.36 -21.90
C ILE A 93 -21.16 -10.16 -22.84
N GLU A 94 -21.04 -9.28 -23.84
CA GLU A 94 -22.09 -9.06 -24.82
C GLU A 94 -22.41 -10.32 -25.62
N SER A 95 -21.40 -11.08 -26.05
CA SER A 95 -21.58 -12.36 -26.74
C SER A 95 -22.25 -13.40 -25.84
N LEU A 96 -21.84 -13.50 -24.59
CA LEU A 96 -22.45 -14.42 -23.62
C LEU A 96 -23.89 -14.03 -23.32
N LEU A 97 -24.18 -12.74 -23.21
CA LEU A 97 -25.54 -12.25 -23.00
C LEU A 97 -26.44 -12.55 -24.22
N THR A 98 -25.94 -12.30 -25.43
CA THR A 98 -26.66 -12.61 -26.67
C THR A 98 -26.97 -14.09 -26.79
N ALA A 99 -26.01 -14.94 -26.43
CA ALA A 99 -26.24 -16.40 -26.42
C ALA A 99 -27.33 -16.80 -25.43
N LYS A 100 -27.48 -16.06 -24.35
CA LYS A 100 -28.45 -16.37 -23.28
C LYS A 100 -29.84 -15.83 -23.57
N ILE A 101 -29.99 -14.61 -24.10
CA ILE A 101 -31.28 -13.95 -24.25
C ILE A 101 -31.65 -13.57 -25.71
N GLY A 102 -30.75 -13.77 -26.65
CA GLY A 102 -30.96 -13.46 -28.06
C GLY A 102 -30.69 -12.00 -28.44
N PRO A 103 -31.20 -11.54 -29.62
CA PRO A 103 -30.84 -10.23 -30.18
C PRO A 103 -31.19 -9.00 -29.33
N VAL A 104 -32.10 -9.13 -28.38
CA VAL A 104 -32.49 -8.04 -27.47
C VAL A 104 -31.26 -7.55 -26.67
N ALA A 105 -30.26 -8.40 -26.47
CA ALA A 105 -29.02 -8.05 -25.78
C ALA A 105 -28.35 -6.84 -26.42
N GLY A 106 -28.48 -6.62 -27.73
CA GLY A 106 -27.89 -5.49 -28.42
C GLY A 106 -28.41 -4.13 -27.97
N LYS A 107 -29.58 -4.07 -27.36
CA LYS A 107 -30.14 -2.81 -26.80
C LYS A 107 -29.41 -2.30 -25.55
N LEU A 108 -28.65 -3.14 -24.88
CA LEU A 108 -27.82 -2.75 -23.74
C LEU A 108 -26.85 -1.64 -24.09
N HIS A 109 -26.32 -1.64 -25.31
CA HIS A 109 -25.30 -0.66 -25.71
C HIS A 109 -25.89 0.71 -26.11
N THR A 110 -27.21 0.89 -26.04
CA THR A 110 -27.89 2.15 -26.34
C THR A 110 -27.36 3.27 -25.46
N ALA A 111 -27.02 4.43 -26.04
CA ALA A 111 -26.52 5.61 -25.35
C ALA A 111 -25.19 5.38 -24.59
N ARG A 112 -24.41 4.39 -25.00
CA ARG A 112 -23.12 4.04 -24.38
C ARG A 112 -22.06 3.81 -25.44
N SER A 113 -20.81 4.14 -25.09
CA SER A 113 -19.61 3.86 -25.87
C SER A 113 -18.72 2.90 -25.08
N ARG A 114 -17.79 2.25 -25.76
CA ARG A 114 -16.73 1.52 -25.09
C ARG A 114 -15.92 2.45 -24.16
N ASN A 115 -15.76 3.72 -24.55
CA ASN A 115 -14.95 4.68 -23.80
C ASN A 115 -15.47 4.97 -22.38
N ASP A 116 -16.76 5.26 -22.24
CA ASP A 116 -17.33 5.49 -20.91
C ASP A 116 -17.57 4.19 -20.16
N GLN A 117 -17.81 3.09 -20.85
CA GLN A 117 -17.95 1.77 -20.24
C GLN A 117 -16.67 1.31 -19.57
N VAL A 118 -15.52 1.36 -20.26
CA VAL A 118 -14.24 0.94 -19.68
C VAL A 118 -13.78 1.85 -18.55
N ALA A 119 -14.01 3.15 -18.70
CA ALA A 119 -13.69 4.12 -17.65
C ALA A 119 -14.50 3.81 -16.37
N THR A 120 -15.79 3.52 -16.52
CA THR A 120 -16.66 3.16 -15.39
C THR A 120 -16.16 1.90 -14.69
N ASP A 121 -15.79 0.88 -15.45
CA ASP A 121 -15.28 -0.38 -14.90
C ASP A 121 -14.02 -0.16 -14.06
N MET A 122 -13.11 0.67 -14.55
CA MET A 122 -11.87 0.97 -13.83
C MET A 122 -12.12 1.76 -12.54
N HIS A 123 -13.06 2.70 -12.57
CA HIS A 123 -13.47 3.42 -11.35
C HIS A 123 -14.08 2.46 -10.32
N LEU A 124 -14.99 1.60 -10.73
CA LEU A 124 -15.60 0.61 -9.84
C LEU A 124 -14.56 -0.36 -9.27
N TYR A 125 -13.69 -0.88 -10.12
CA TYR A 125 -12.62 -1.79 -9.73
C TYR A 125 -11.71 -1.13 -8.70
N LEU A 126 -11.18 0.04 -9.02
CA LEU A 126 -10.20 0.69 -8.15
C LEU A 126 -10.82 1.14 -6.83
N LYS A 127 -12.06 1.62 -6.86
CA LYS A 127 -12.77 1.99 -5.63
C LYS A 127 -12.86 0.79 -4.68
N ALA A 128 -13.23 -0.39 -5.17
CA ALA A 128 -13.31 -1.61 -4.37
C ALA A 128 -11.92 -2.00 -3.83
N LYS A 129 -10.89 -1.89 -4.66
CA LYS A 129 -9.52 -2.24 -4.26
C LYS A 129 -8.92 -1.24 -3.27
N LEU A 130 -9.27 0.03 -3.38
CA LEU A 130 -8.84 1.04 -2.40
C LEU A 130 -9.38 0.74 -1.01
N VAL A 131 -10.64 0.32 -0.90
CA VAL A 131 -11.22 -0.10 0.38
C VAL A 131 -10.44 -1.29 0.95
N GLU A 132 -10.15 -2.29 0.12
CA GLU A 132 -9.38 -3.47 0.53
C GLU A 132 -7.96 -3.10 0.99
N VAL A 133 -7.27 -2.24 0.25
CA VAL A 133 -5.91 -1.78 0.58
C VAL A 133 -5.91 -1.04 1.92
N ILE A 134 -6.88 -0.15 2.14
CA ILE A 134 -7.00 0.60 3.39
C ILE A 134 -7.21 -0.35 4.57
N GLU A 135 -8.09 -1.35 4.43
CA GLU A 135 -8.31 -2.36 5.47
C GLU A 135 -7.02 -3.12 5.81
N LYS A 136 -6.24 -3.48 4.80
CA LYS A 136 -4.97 -4.18 5.00
C LYS A 136 -3.92 -3.31 5.66
N ILE A 137 -3.82 -2.05 5.28
CA ILE A 137 -2.92 -1.07 5.92
C ILE A 137 -3.34 -0.87 7.37
N ASP A 138 -4.62 -0.77 7.66
CA ASP A 138 -5.11 -0.60 9.02
C ASP A 138 -4.85 -1.84 9.87
N ASN A 139 -4.93 -3.04 9.29
CA ASN A 139 -4.51 -4.26 9.96
C ASN A 139 -3.01 -4.25 10.28
N LEU A 140 -2.17 -3.78 9.36
CA LEU A 140 -0.74 -3.60 9.60
C LEU A 140 -0.48 -2.59 10.72
N ARG A 141 -1.22 -1.50 10.73
CA ARG A 141 -1.16 -0.48 11.80
C ARG A 141 -1.52 -1.08 13.15
N ASN A 142 -2.59 -1.87 13.22
CA ASN A 142 -2.98 -2.60 14.43
C ASN A 142 -1.88 -3.56 14.90
N THR A 143 -1.27 -4.27 13.98
CA THR A 143 -0.15 -5.17 14.28
C THR A 143 1.02 -4.42 14.91
N LEU A 144 1.38 -3.28 14.35
CA LEU A 144 2.46 -2.44 14.88
C LEU A 144 2.13 -1.89 16.27
N VAL A 145 0.91 -1.44 16.48
CA VAL A 145 0.47 -0.95 17.80
C VAL A 145 0.51 -2.06 18.85
N SER A 146 0.02 -3.25 18.52
CA SER A 146 0.04 -4.40 19.43
C SER A 146 1.46 -4.81 19.79
N LEU A 147 2.35 -4.83 18.80
CA LEU A 147 3.75 -5.17 19.01
C LEU A 147 4.46 -4.08 19.82
N ALA A 148 4.19 -2.82 19.55
CA ALA A 148 4.72 -1.68 20.29
C ALA A 148 4.29 -1.71 21.76
N ASP A 149 3.03 -2.03 22.01
CA ASP A 149 2.49 -2.17 23.38
C ASP A 149 3.23 -3.26 24.15
N LYS A 150 3.44 -4.40 23.52
CA LYS A 150 4.17 -5.53 24.08
C LYS A 150 5.63 -5.19 24.38
N HIS A 151 6.23 -4.30 23.60
CA HIS A 151 7.65 -3.96 23.68
C HIS A 151 7.93 -2.51 24.09
N THR A 152 7.02 -1.89 24.83
CA THR A 152 7.21 -0.53 25.38
C THR A 152 8.48 -0.46 26.23
N TYR A 153 8.75 -1.48 27.04
CA TYR A 153 9.90 -1.53 27.95
C TYR A 153 11.11 -2.27 27.37
N THR A 154 11.03 -2.74 26.15
CA THR A 154 12.17 -3.39 25.47
C THR A 154 13.13 -2.31 25.00
N ILE A 155 14.36 -2.35 25.47
CA ILE A 155 15.40 -1.37 25.16
C ILE A 155 16.25 -1.86 24.01
N MET A 156 16.53 -0.97 23.07
CA MET A 156 17.42 -1.26 21.93
C MET A 156 18.33 -0.06 21.66
N PRO A 157 19.44 -0.27 20.95
CA PRO A 157 20.22 0.88 20.48
C PRO A 157 19.40 1.67 19.44
N GLY A 158 19.42 3.00 19.54
CA GLY A 158 19.02 3.87 18.45
C GLY A 158 20.19 4.00 17.48
N TYR A 159 19.93 4.25 16.22
CA TYR A 159 20.95 4.35 15.19
C TYR A 159 20.83 5.63 14.39
N THR A 160 21.97 6.26 14.14
CA THR A 160 22.17 7.21 13.04
C THR A 160 23.42 6.77 12.30
N HIS A 161 23.42 6.80 10.96
CA HIS A 161 24.57 6.35 10.16
C HIS A 161 24.98 4.89 10.42
N LEU A 162 24.04 4.04 10.87
CA LEU A 162 24.30 2.68 11.36
C LEU A 162 25.30 2.61 12.50
N GLN A 163 25.45 3.70 13.23
CA GLN A 163 26.24 3.78 14.45
C GLN A 163 25.30 3.93 15.65
N HIS A 164 25.68 3.38 16.79
CA HIS A 164 24.88 3.53 18.01
C HIS A 164 24.73 5.00 18.38
N ALA A 165 23.50 5.41 18.55
CA ALA A 165 23.10 6.69 19.14
C ALA A 165 22.52 6.41 20.54
N GLN A 166 21.60 7.25 21.00
CA GLN A 166 20.96 7.01 22.29
C GLN A 166 20.11 5.73 22.26
N PRO A 167 19.99 5.01 23.38
CA PRO A 167 19.07 3.89 23.46
C PRO A 167 17.63 4.37 23.37
N ILE A 168 16.76 3.52 22.83
CA ILE A 168 15.34 3.81 22.64
C ILE A 168 14.50 2.62 23.08
N SER A 169 13.20 2.84 23.27
CA SER A 169 12.20 1.79 23.37
C SER A 169 11.97 1.18 21.99
N PHE A 170 11.91 -0.14 21.90
CA PHE A 170 11.52 -0.81 20.66
C PHE A 170 10.10 -0.42 20.26
N GLY A 171 9.21 -0.25 21.24
CA GLY A 171 7.87 0.28 20.99
C GLY A 171 7.89 1.65 20.31
N HIS A 172 8.78 2.53 20.73
CA HIS A 172 8.98 3.84 20.11
C HIS A 172 9.34 3.70 18.62
N HIS A 173 10.29 2.82 18.33
CA HIS A 173 10.70 2.55 16.94
C HIS A 173 9.54 2.06 16.08
N LEU A 174 8.76 1.12 16.59
CA LEU A 174 7.60 0.57 15.88
C LEU A 174 6.51 1.64 15.65
N MET A 175 6.32 2.55 16.60
CA MET A 175 5.34 3.63 16.43
C MET A 175 5.75 4.65 15.36
N ALA A 176 7.04 4.77 15.04
CA ALA A 176 7.49 5.55 13.89
C ALA A 176 6.93 4.96 12.59
N TYR A 177 6.99 3.65 12.43
CA TYR A 177 6.38 2.96 11.28
C TYR A 177 4.86 3.06 11.28
N TYR A 178 4.23 2.94 12.44
CA TYR A 178 2.80 3.17 12.55
C TYR A 178 2.40 4.53 11.96
N ASN A 179 3.15 5.57 12.28
CA ASN A 179 2.88 6.92 11.75
C ASN A 179 3.05 6.99 10.22
N MET A 180 4.04 6.29 9.68
CA MET A 180 4.26 6.23 8.23
C MET A 180 3.07 5.59 7.53
N PHE A 181 2.60 4.45 8.03
CA PHE A 181 1.45 3.74 7.44
C PHE A 181 0.12 4.45 7.70
N THR A 182 0.02 5.26 8.75
CA THR A 182 -1.13 6.16 8.96
C THR A 182 -1.25 7.16 7.82
N ARG A 183 -0.14 7.78 7.43
CA ARG A 183 -0.12 8.70 6.30
C ARG A 183 -0.46 8.00 4.99
N ASP A 184 -0.01 6.75 4.82
CA ASP A 184 -0.39 5.95 3.65
C ASP A 184 -1.89 5.68 3.61
N SER A 185 -2.48 5.28 4.73
CA SER A 185 -3.93 5.06 4.82
C SER A 185 -4.71 6.33 4.42
N GLU A 186 -4.29 7.48 4.93
CA GLU A 186 -4.90 8.77 4.61
C GLU A 186 -4.80 9.11 3.12
N ARG A 187 -3.65 8.81 2.49
CA ARG A 187 -3.47 9.03 1.04
C ARG A 187 -4.44 8.19 0.22
N PHE A 188 -4.62 6.94 0.57
CA PHE A 188 -5.57 6.07 -0.13
C PHE A 188 -7.02 6.49 0.13
N GLU A 189 -7.35 6.95 1.32
CA GLU A 189 -8.68 7.52 1.61
C GLU A 189 -8.95 8.75 0.74
N PHE A 190 -7.98 9.64 0.60
CA PHE A 190 -8.09 10.79 -0.29
C PHE A 190 -8.22 10.37 -1.76
N ASN A 191 -7.52 9.32 -2.16
CA ASN A 191 -7.60 8.74 -3.50
C ASN A 191 -9.04 8.29 -3.84
N ILE A 192 -9.77 7.76 -2.86
CA ILE A 192 -11.18 7.37 -3.06
C ILE A 192 -12.00 8.55 -3.56
N LYS A 193 -11.75 9.75 -3.07
CA LYS A 193 -12.49 10.94 -3.47
C LYS A 193 -12.46 11.18 -4.99
N HIS A 194 -11.31 10.98 -5.63
CA HIS A 194 -11.15 11.13 -7.08
C HIS A 194 -11.54 9.87 -7.88
N THR A 195 -11.69 8.75 -7.22
CA THR A 195 -12.11 7.49 -7.83
C THR A 195 -13.63 7.32 -7.79
N ASP A 196 -14.28 7.89 -6.79
CA ASP A 196 -15.71 7.76 -6.51
C ASP A 196 -16.56 8.74 -7.32
N ILE A 197 -16.32 8.74 -8.64
CA ILE A 197 -17.00 9.61 -9.60
C ILE A 197 -17.36 8.76 -10.82
N SER A 198 -18.61 8.84 -11.27
CA SER A 198 -19.11 8.03 -12.40
C SER A 198 -18.85 8.69 -13.74
N PRO A 199 -18.14 8.04 -14.66
CA PRO A 199 -18.02 8.50 -16.04
C PRO A 199 -19.17 8.05 -16.94
N LEU A 200 -20.04 7.14 -16.49
CA LEU A 200 -21.09 6.55 -17.33
C LEU A 200 -22.09 7.60 -17.81
N GLY A 201 -22.38 7.57 -19.10
CA GLY A 201 -23.23 8.56 -19.76
C GLY A 201 -22.45 9.60 -20.56
N ALA A 202 -21.12 9.62 -20.42
CA ALA A 202 -20.25 10.46 -21.26
C ALA A 202 -20.22 9.99 -22.72
N ALA A 203 -20.61 8.77 -22.98
CA ALA A 203 -20.54 8.10 -24.28
C ALA A 203 -19.09 8.12 -24.81
N ALA A 204 -18.88 8.44 -26.09
CA ALA A 204 -17.54 8.48 -26.63
C ALA A 204 -16.71 9.64 -26.06
N LEU A 205 -17.31 10.84 -25.93
CA LEU A 205 -16.65 12.04 -25.41
C LEU A 205 -17.62 13.23 -25.19
N ALA A 206 -18.69 13.29 -25.93
CA ALA A 206 -19.53 14.51 -26.02
C ALA A 206 -20.88 14.37 -25.31
N GLY A 207 -21.12 13.27 -24.60
CA GLY A 207 -22.43 12.94 -24.09
C GLY A 207 -23.30 12.31 -25.16
N THR A 208 -24.61 12.33 -24.97
CA THR A 208 -25.55 11.66 -25.86
C THR A 208 -26.80 12.49 -26.05
N THR A 209 -27.51 12.30 -27.18
CA THR A 209 -28.80 12.91 -27.45
C THR A 209 -29.95 12.20 -26.76
N PHE A 210 -29.74 10.99 -26.24
CA PHE A 210 -30.76 10.26 -25.48
C PHE A 210 -30.99 10.90 -24.13
N PRO A 211 -32.25 10.87 -23.61
CA PRO A 211 -32.57 11.46 -22.32
C PRO A 211 -32.16 10.55 -21.14
N ILE A 212 -30.88 10.26 -21.03
CA ILE A 212 -30.33 9.43 -19.96
C ILE A 212 -30.40 10.14 -18.60
N ASP A 213 -30.34 9.35 -17.52
CA ASP A 213 -30.25 9.85 -16.15
C ASP A 213 -28.95 9.39 -15.51
N ARG A 214 -27.94 10.26 -15.54
CA ARG A 214 -26.61 9.97 -15.02
C ARG A 214 -26.57 9.96 -13.48
N ASN A 215 -27.47 10.68 -12.82
CA ASN A 215 -27.59 10.60 -11.38
C ASN A 215 -28.10 9.22 -10.95
N MET A 216 -29.10 8.69 -11.67
CA MET A 216 -29.62 7.35 -11.39
C MET A 216 -28.54 6.29 -11.53
N THR A 217 -27.79 6.26 -12.62
CA THR A 217 -26.73 5.26 -12.81
C THR A 217 -25.62 5.41 -11.79
N SER A 218 -25.23 6.63 -11.47
CA SER A 218 -24.24 6.92 -10.41
C SER A 218 -24.71 6.34 -9.07
N ASP A 219 -25.92 6.60 -8.66
CA ASP A 219 -26.49 6.12 -7.40
C ASP A 219 -26.60 4.59 -7.38
N LEU A 220 -27.05 3.98 -8.48
CA LEU A 220 -27.18 2.52 -8.58
C LEU A 220 -25.84 1.79 -8.46
N MET A 221 -24.75 2.44 -8.90
CA MET A 221 -23.41 1.88 -8.79
C MET A 221 -22.71 2.27 -7.46
N GLY A 222 -23.33 3.13 -6.66
CA GLY A 222 -22.76 3.56 -5.38
C GLY A 222 -21.70 4.64 -5.48
N PHE A 223 -21.64 5.37 -6.61
CA PHE A 223 -20.74 6.53 -6.74
C PHE A 223 -21.28 7.75 -6.01
N ALA A 224 -20.38 8.63 -5.58
CA ALA A 224 -20.76 9.89 -4.91
C ALA A 224 -21.45 10.85 -5.86
N LYS A 225 -21.02 10.90 -7.12
CA LYS A 225 -21.55 11.81 -8.15
C LYS A 225 -21.06 11.41 -9.55
N PRO A 226 -21.74 11.87 -10.61
CA PRO A 226 -21.18 11.74 -11.96
C PRO A 226 -20.12 12.81 -12.25
N TYR A 227 -19.25 12.56 -13.24
CA TYR A 227 -18.35 13.59 -13.77
C TYR A 227 -19.14 14.78 -14.30
N SER A 228 -18.60 15.97 -14.14
CA SER A 228 -19.24 17.20 -14.61
C SER A 228 -18.95 17.55 -16.08
N ASN A 229 -17.99 16.87 -16.70
CA ASN A 229 -17.61 17.07 -18.10
C ASN A 229 -17.39 15.70 -18.78
N SER A 230 -18.09 15.46 -19.87
CA SER A 230 -18.07 14.16 -20.55
C SER A 230 -16.73 13.83 -21.22
N LEU A 231 -16.00 14.85 -21.68
CA LEU A 231 -14.69 14.65 -22.30
C LEU A 231 -13.66 14.28 -21.25
N ASP A 232 -13.65 14.94 -20.10
CA ASP A 232 -12.82 14.62 -18.96
C ASP A 232 -13.13 13.21 -18.43
N ALA A 233 -14.41 12.86 -18.37
CA ALA A 233 -14.88 11.56 -17.84
C ALA A 233 -14.24 10.37 -18.54
N VAL A 234 -14.07 10.43 -19.87
CA VAL A 234 -13.49 9.34 -20.65
C VAL A 234 -11.96 9.43 -20.80
N SER A 235 -11.39 10.61 -20.50
CA SER A 235 -9.95 10.86 -20.64
C SER A 235 -9.17 10.69 -19.36
N ASP A 236 -9.80 10.96 -18.22
CA ASP A 236 -9.17 11.00 -16.89
C ASP A 236 -8.62 9.65 -16.47
N ARG A 237 -7.37 9.65 -16.06
CA ARG A 237 -6.68 8.51 -15.42
C ARG A 237 -5.94 8.94 -14.17
N ASP A 238 -6.21 10.17 -13.68
CA ASP A 238 -5.55 10.70 -12.49
C ASP A 238 -5.76 9.79 -11.28
N PHE A 239 -6.96 9.22 -11.13
CA PHE A 239 -7.27 8.31 -10.02
C PHE A 239 -6.36 7.07 -9.99
N ILE A 240 -5.95 6.56 -11.17
CA ILE A 240 -5.00 5.45 -11.29
C ILE A 240 -3.59 5.94 -10.98
N LEU A 241 -3.19 7.09 -11.50
CA LEU A 241 -1.88 7.71 -11.23
C LEU A 241 -1.71 8.01 -9.75
N GLU A 242 -2.74 8.53 -9.09
CA GLU A 242 -2.75 8.73 -7.64
C GLU A 242 -2.55 7.41 -6.90
N PHE A 243 -3.28 6.36 -7.30
CA PHE A 243 -3.14 5.03 -6.73
C PHE A 243 -1.71 4.51 -6.88
N LEU A 244 -1.13 4.60 -8.07
CA LEU A 244 0.24 4.14 -8.33
C LEU A 244 1.27 4.96 -7.56
N SER A 245 1.06 6.27 -7.43
CA SER A 245 1.91 7.15 -6.64
C SER A 245 1.83 6.82 -5.15
N ASN A 246 0.63 6.68 -4.63
CA ASN A 246 0.40 6.31 -3.22
C ASN A 246 0.97 4.92 -2.91
N SER A 247 0.82 3.99 -3.85
CA SER A 247 1.40 2.63 -3.75
C SER A 247 2.93 2.67 -3.76
N SER A 248 3.53 3.57 -4.50
CA SER A 248 4.99 3.75 -4.55
C SER A 248 5.51 4.27 -3.20
N ILE A 249 4.83 5.23 -2.59
CA ILE A 249 5.18 5.72 -1.25
C ILE A 249 5.02 4.62 -0.22
N LEU A 250 3.92 3.86 -0.28
CA LEU A 250 3.69 2.71 0.60
C LEU A 250 4.83 1.69 0.48
N MET A 251 5.20 1.32 -0.74
CA MET A 251 6.30 0.38 -0.97
C MET A 251 7.61 0.91 -0.43
N MET A 252 7.89 2.19 -0.59
CA MET A 252 9.09 2.81 -0.04
C MET A 252 9.12 2.66 1.49
N HIS A 253 8.00 2.90 2.17
CA HIS A 253 7.89 2.68 3.62
C HIS A 253 8.12 1.20 3.97
N MET A 254 7.52 0.29 3.21
CA MET A 254 7.74 -1.15 3.44
C MET A 254 9.18 -1.58 3.21
N THR A 255 9.89 -0.98 2.23
CA THR A 255 11.31 -1.28 2.04
C THR A 255 12.14 -0.86 3.24
N ARG A 256 11.79 0.25 3.89
CA ARG A 256 12.54 0.74 5.06
C ARG A 256 12.42 -0.22 6.24
N ILE A 257 11.21 -0.65 6.56
CA ILE A 257 11.03 -1.62 7.67
C ILE A 257 11.63 -2.99 7.30
N CYS A 258 11.49 -3.42 6.05
CA CYS A 258 12.09 -4.68 5.61
C CYS A 258 13.61 -4.65 5.68
N GLU A 259 14.24 -3.54 5.29
CA GLU A 259 15.69 -3.35 5.43
C GLU A 259 16.12 -3.49 6.88
N GLU A 260 15.39 -2.87 7.82
CA GLU A 260 15.70 -2.98 9.24
C GLU A 260 15.48 -4.40 9.76
N ILE A 261 14.42 -5.08 9.35
CA ILE A 261 14.19 -6.49 9.71
C ILE A 261 15.36 -7.37 9.22
N ILE A 262 15.83 -7.15 8.00
CA ILE A 262 16.99 -7.86 7.45
C ILE A 262 18.22 -7.63 8.32
N ASN A 263 18.50 -6.39 8.67
CA ASN A 263 19.60 -6.06 9.58
C ASN A 263 19.40 -6.70 10.95
N TRP A 264 18.22 -6.59 11.53
CA TRP A 264 17.93 -7.12 12.86
C TRP A 264 18.07 -8.64 12.96
N CYS A 265 17.77 -9.36 11.90
CA CYS A 265 17.92 -10.83 11.91
C CYS A 265 19.28 -11.32 11.39
N SER A 266 20.19 -10.42 11.06
CA SER A 266 21.54 -10.77 10.63
C SER A 266 22.36 -11.39 11.77
N ASN A 267 23.43 -12.09 11.39
CA ASN A 267 24.36 -12.68 12.36
C ASN A 267 25.03 -11.64 13.26
N GLU A 268 25.21 -10.42 12.78
CA GLU A 268 25.83 -9.33 13.51
C GLU A 268 24.88 -8.68 14.50
N PHE A 269 23.62 -8.49 14.14
CA PHE A 269 22.63 -7.84 15.01
C PHE A 269 21.96 -8.80 15.98
N LYS A 270 21.37 -9.88 15.48
CA LYS A 270 20.65 -10.90 16.28
C LYS A 270 19.55 -10.31 17.18
N PHE A 271 18.89 -9.24 16.74
CA PHE A 271 17.83 -8.58 17.51
C PHE A 271 16.49 -9.31 17.37
N VAL A 272 16.22 -9.89 16.20
CA VAL A 272 14.98 -10.65 15.95
C VAL A 272 15.30 -11.96 15.23
N THR A 273 14.37 -12.91 15.36
CA THR A 273 14.39 -14.16 14.61
C THR A 273 13.05 -14.28 13.91
N LEU A 274 13.07 -14.46 12.59
CA LEU A 274 11.85 -14.65 11.81
C LEU A 274 11.31 -16.07 11.99
N SER A 275 9.99 -16.23 11.87
CA SER A 275 9.39 -17.56 11.88
C SER A 275 9.74 -18.31 10.60
N ASP A 276 9.67 -19.65 10.64
CA ASP A 276 9.95 -20.50 9.49
C ASP A 276 9.00 -20.23 8.31
N THR A 277 7.79 -19.78 8.58
CA THR A 277 6.79 -19.44 7.56
C THR A 277 7.28 -18.33 6.61
N PHE A 278 8.05 -17.37 7.13
CA PHE A 278 8.48 -16.18 6.38
C PHE A 278 9.98 -16.14 6.11
N SER A 279 10.65 -17.28 6.24
CA SER A 279 12.08 -17.42 6.01
C SER A 279 12.36 -18.71 5.24
N THR A 280 13.55 -18.80 4.65
CA THR A 280 14.03 -20.05 4.07
C THR A 280 15.31 -20.51 4.77
N GLY A 281 15.57 -21.80 4.73
CA GLY A 281 16.76 -22.40 5.29
C GLY A 281 17.75 -22.83 4.23
N SER A 282 18.79 -23.52 4.68
CA SER A 282 19.78 -24.17 3.83
C SER A 282 19.81 -25.65 4.14
N SER A 283 19.89 -26.50 3.12
CA SER A 283 20.09 -27.95 3.29
C SER A 283 21.48 -28.30 3.82
N ILE A 284 22.45 -27.39 3.63
CA ILE A 284 23.84 -27.58 4.05
C ILE A 284 24.11 -26.98 5.41
N MET A 285 23.49 -25.84 5.73
CA MET A 285 23.68 -25.10 6.98
C MET A 285 22.36 -25.00 7.74
N PRO A 286 22.05 -25.97 8.60
CA PRO A 286 20.73 -26.04 9.25
C PRO A 286 20.38 -24.84 10.13
N GLN A 287 21.39 -24.12 10.65
CA GLN A 287 21.22 -22.94 11.47
C GLN A 287 20.88 -21.68 10.69
N LYS A 288 21.02 -21.72 9.35
CA LYS A 288 20.85 -20.56 8.51
C LYS A 288 19.36 -20.30 8.22
N LYS A 289 18.90 -19.09 8.49
CA LYS A 289 17.57 -18.62 8.12
C LYS A 289 17.71 -17.35 7.28
N ASN A 290 17.16 -17.37 6.09
CA ASN A 290 17.24 -16.25 5.16
C ASN A 290 15.98 -15.39 5.25
N PRO A 291 16.09 -14.06 5.31
CA PRO A 291 14.92 -13.16 5.39
C PRO A 291 14.31 -12.94 3.99
N ASP A 292 13.96 -14.02 3.30
CA ASP A 292 13.54 -13.99 1.89
C ASP A 292 12.34 -13.07 1.64
N MET A 293 11.35 -13.10 2.52
CA MET A 293 10.15 -12.30 2.31
C MET A 293 10.43 -10.81 2.46
N ALA A 294 11.26 -10.44 3.43
CA ALA A 294 11.69 -9.04 3.58
C ALA A 294 12.51 -8.57 2.37
N GLU A 295 13.40 -9.42 1.87
CA GLU A 295 14.19 -9.13 0.68
C GLU A 295 13.31 -8.99 -0.56
N LEU A 296 12.35 -9.90 -0.72
CA LEU A 296 11.47 -9.89 -1.89
C LEU A 296 10.54 -8.67 -1.92
N ILE A 297 10.01 -8.25 -0.77
CA ILE A 297 9.25 -7.00 -0.66
C ILE A 297 10.13 -5.83 -1.07
N ARG A 298 11.35 -5.77 -0.56
CA ARG A 298 12.33 -4.75 -0.94
C ARG A 298 12.55 -4.72 -2.45
N GLY A 299 12.72 -5.88 -3.08
CA GLY A 299 12.92 -6.01 -4.53
C GLY A 299 11.70 -5.60 -5.36
N LYS A 300 10.50 -5.91 -4.89
CA LYS A 300 9.25 -5.60 -5.62
C LYS A 300 8.92 -4.11 -5.68
N SER A 301 9.58 -3.28 -4.90
CA SER A 301 9.42 -1.83 -4.98
C SER A 301 9.69 -1.30 -6.39
N GLY A 302 10.68 -1.84 -7.08
CA GLY A 302 11.00 -1.47 -8.46
C GLY A 302 9.85 -1.71 -9.43
N ARG A 303 9.13 -2.82 -9.25
CA ARG A 303 7.96 -3.14 -10.07
C ARG A 303 6.87 -2.08 -9.93
N VAL A 304 6.57 -1.68 -8.69
CA VAL A 304 5.52 -0.69 -8.42
C VAL A 304 5.94 0.69 -8.94
N TYR A 305 7.18 1.11 -8.69
CA TYR A 305 7.71 2.37 -9.24
C TYR A 305 7.66 2.39 -10.77
N GLY A 306 8.01 1.25 -11.39
CA GLY A 306 7.94 1.10 -12.85
C GLY A 306 6.53 1.25 -13.39
N ASN A 307 5.52 0.73 -12.68
CA ASN A 307 4.13 0.87 -13.09
C ASN A 307 3.67 2.35 -13.07
N LEU A 308 4.11 3.13 -12.09
CA LEU A 308 3.84 4.57 -12.03
C LEU A 308 4.48 5.30 -13.21
N ILE A 309 5.77 5.08 -13.43
CA ILE A 309 6.51 5.71 -14.53
C ILE A 309 5.92 5.31 -15.87
N GLY A 310 5.54 4.04 -16.02
CA GLY A 310 4.89 3.53 -17.22
C GLY A 310 3.63 4.29 -17.57
N LEU A 311 2.72 4.45 -16.62
CA LEU A 311 1.46 5.15 -16.89
C LEU A 311 1.63 6.66 -17.07
N LEU A 312 2.51 7.29 -16.30
CA LEU A 312 2.85 8.70 -16.53
C LEU A 312 3.36 8.92 -17.96
N THR A 313 4.16 7.99 -18.45
CA THR A 313 4.70 8.06 -19.82
C THR A 313 3.62 7.86 -20.87
N VAL A 314 2.67 6.94 -20.63
CA VAL A 314 1.51 6.72 -21.52
C VAL A 314 0.66 8.00 -21.61
N MET A 315 0.39 8.63 -20.47
CA MET A 315 -0.48 9.81 -20.39
C MET A 315 0.17 11.09 -20.91
N LYS A 316 1.48 11.15 -20.87
CA LYS A 316 2.26 12.33 -21.30
C LYS A 316 1.91 12.70 -22.74
N SER A 317 1.42 13.93 -22.94
CA SER A 317 1.10 14.49 -24.26
C SER A 317 0.04 13.71 -25.05
N LEU A 318 -0.71 12.82 -24.39
CA LEU A 318 -1.77 12.08 -25.05
C LEU A 318 -2.97 13.00 -25.29
N PRO A 319 -3.51 13.07 -26.53
CA PRO A 319 -4.73 13.82 -26.78
C PRO A 319 -5.90 13.33 -25.92
N LEU A 320 -6.88 14.20 -25.70
CA LEU A 320 -8.07 13.87 -24.91
C LEU A 320 -8.95 12.81 -25.59
N ALA A 321 -9.97 12.39 -24.90
CA ALA A 321 -10.86 11.30 -25.24
C ALA A 321 -10.15 9.94 -25.11
N TYR A 322 -10.07 9.17 -26.18
CA TYR A 322 -9.47 7.84 -26.15
C TYR A 322 -8.52 7.63 -27.33
N ASN A 323 -7.36 7.10 -27.01
CA ASN A 323 -6.40 6.55 -27.94
C ASN A 323 -6.07 5.14 -27.47
N LYS A 324 -5.68 4.24 -28.36
CA LYS A 324 -5.38 2.83 -28.00
C LYS A 324 -4.29 2.73 -26.93
N ASP A 325 -3.40 3.72 -26.82
CA ASP A 325 -2.41 3.88 -25.76
C ASP A 325 -3.02 3.65 -24.36
N LEU A 326 -4.26 4.11 -24.14
CA LEU A 326 -4.94 3.99 -22.87
C LEU A 326 -5.24 2.55 -22.47
N GLN A 327 -5.15 1.58 -23.38
CA GLN A 327 -5.26 0.15 -23.04
C GLN A 327 -4.14 -0.27 -22.07
N GLU A 328 -3.01 0.47 -22.06
CA GLU A 328 -1.89 0.24 -21.16
C GLU A 328 -2.11 0.78 -19.74
N ASP A 329 -3.29 1.31 -19.45
CA ASP A 329 -3.64 1.83 -18.13
C ASP A 329 -3.93 0.75 -17.08
N LYS A 330 -4.17 -0.51 -17.50
CA LYS A 330 -4.73 -1.57 -16.66
C LYS A 330 -3.69 -2.50 -16.05
N GLU A 331 -2.76 -3.01 -16.86
CA GLU A 331 -1.85 -4.08 -16.43
C GLU A 331 -1.00 -3.64 -15.24
N GLY A 332 -0.45 -2.42 -15.27
CA GLY A 332 0.33 -1.90 -14.15
C GLY A 332 -0.51 -1.66 -12.91
N MET A 333 -1.76 -1.25 -13.06
CA MET A 333 -2.70 -1.08 -11.95
C MET A 333 -3.02 -2.43 -11.31
N PHE A 334 -3.37 -3.43 -12.10
CA PHE A 334 -3.68 -4.78 -11.60
C PHE A 334 -2.47 -5.40 -10.91
N ASP A 335 -1.29 -5.29 -11.52
CA ASP A 335 -0.03 -5.78 -10.96
C ASP A 335 0.27 -5.12 -9.62
N THR A 336 0.08 -3.81 -9.52
CA THR A 336 0.31 -3.06 -8.29
C THR A 336 -0.67 -3.47 -7.20
N VAL A 337 -1.96 -3.62 -7.51
CA VAL A 337 -2.96 -4.10 -6.54
C VAL A 337 -2.54 -5.45 -5.96
N GLU A 338 -2.21 -6.41 -6.82
CA GLU A 338 -1.79 -7.75 -6.39
C GLU A 338 -0.53 -7.70 -5.56
N THR A 339 0.44 -6.89 -5.97
CA THR A 339 1.73 -6.80 -5.29
C THR A 339 1.59 -6.19 -3.90
N ILE A 340 0.93 -5.05 -3.77
CA ILE A 340 0.86 -4.36 -2.47
C ILE A 340 -0.05 -5.08 -1.48
N THR A 341 -1.16 -5.67 -1.92
CA THR A 341 -2.08 -6.37 -1.02
C THR A 341 -1.42 -7.59 -0.39
N VAL A 342 -0.67 -8.35 -1.16
CA VAL A 342 0.07 -9.51 -0.65
C VAL A 342 1.25 -9.06 0.20
N ALA A 343 2.00 -8.05 -0.23
CA ALA A 343 3.15 -7.54 0.51
C ALA A 343 2.76 -7.02 1.91
N ILE A 344 1.65 -6.29 2.02
CA ILE A 344 1.14 -5.80 3.32
C ILE A 344 0.85 -6.98 4.25
N ASP A 345 0.15 -8.00 3.77
CA ASP A 345 -0.19 -9.19 4.57
C ASP A 345 1.05 -9.95 5.01
N ILE A 346 2.04 -10.11 4.12
CA ILE A 346 3.31 -10.76 4.45
C ILE A 346 4.06 -9.98 5.52
N LEU A 347 4.14 -8.66 5.39
CA LEU A 347 4.81 -7.81 6.39
C LEU A 347 4.12 -7.93 7.76
N ALA A 348 2.79 -7.85 7.80
CA ALA A 348 2.04 -8.04 9.04
C ALA A 348 2.30 -9.43 9.64
N GLY A 349 2.33 -10.46 8.81
CA GLY A 349 2.64 -11.83 9.23
C GLY A 349 4.04 -11.97 9.81
N MET A 350 5.05 -11.35 9.18
CA MET A 350 6.42 -11.35 9.70
C MET A 350 6.48 -10.70 11.09
N LEU A 351 5.86 -9.54 11.24
CA LEU A 351 5.85 -8.80 12.51
C LEU A 351 5.13 -9.57 13.62
N ASN A 352 4.01 -10.20 13.30
CA ASN A 352 3.22 -10.97 14.27
C ASN A 352 3.91 -12.25 14.75
N THR A 353 4.81 -12.81 13.94
CA THR A 353 5.41 -14.13 14.20
C THR A 353 6.89 -14.09 14.52
N MET A 354 7.55 -12.95 14.37
CA MET A 354 8.97 -12.82 14.71
C MET A 354 9.17 -12.90 16.22
N THR A 355 10.28 -13.47 16.63
CA THR A 355 10.74 -13.48 18.01
C THR A 355 11.68 -12.32 18.22
N VAL A 356 11.41 -11.52 19.25
CA VAL A 356 12.26 -10.37 19.63
C VAL A 356 13.22 -10.85 20.71
N ASN A 357 14.53 -10.69 20.45
CA ASN A 357 15.59 -11.05 21.38
C ASN A 357 15.88 -9.85 22.32
N ASP A 358 14.92 -9.55 23.17
CA ASP A 358 14.90 -8.36 24.01
C ASP A 358 16.13 -8.23 24.92
N LYS A 359 16.56 -9.33 25.50
CA LYS A 359 17.76 -9.37 26.34
C LYS A 359 19.01 -8.95 25.55
N HIS A 360 19.18 -9.50 24.36
CA HIS A 360 20.33 -9.18 23.50
C HIS A 360 20.29 -7.72 23.04
N MET A 361 19.12 -7.21 22.70
CA MET A 361 18.92 -5.80 22.35
C MET A 361 19.40 -4.88 23.49
N ALA A 362 18.96 -5.15 24.71
CA ALA A 362 19.32 -4.37 25.89
C ALA A 362 20.81 -4.44 26.18
N GLU A 363 21.40 -5.63 26.13
CA GLU A 363 22.84 -5.84 26.34
C GLU A 363 23.70 -5.07 25.34
N SER A 364 23.21 -4.92 24.10
CA SER A 364 23.91 -4.18 23.04
C SER A 364 24.08 -2.69 23.39
N THR A 365 23.23 -2.13 24.23
CA THR A 365 23.31 -0.72 24.65
C THR A 365 24.33 -0.48 25.78
N GLU A 366 24.87 -1.54 26.38
CA GLU A 366 25.76 -1.45 27.54
C GLU A 366 27.24 -1.55 27.17
N LYS A 367 27.56 -1.93 25.96
CA LYS A 367 28.93 -2.13 25.48
C LYS A 367 29.33 -1.10 24.44
N ASP A 368 29.02 0.16 24.71
CA ASP A 368 29.39 1.31 23.89
C ASP A 368 29.42 2.58 24.72
N PHE A 369 29.60 3.72 24.08
CA PHE A 369 29.59 5.02 24.69
C PHE A 369 28.36 5.86 24.35
N SER A 370 27.23 5.21 24.02
CA SER A 370 25.98 5.91 23.77
C SER A 370 25.47 6.71 24.96
N ASN A 371 25.91 6.33 26.17
CA ASN A 371 25.60 7.04 27.41
C ASN A 371 26.50 8.28 27.66
N ALA A 372 27.40 8.57 26.75
CA ALA A 372 28.22 9.80 26.86
C ALA A 372 27.36 11.07 26.90
N THR A 373 26.28 11.09 26.11
CA THR A 373 25.31 12.18 26.11
C THR A 373 24.68 12.38 27.50
N GLU A 374 24.36 11.26 28.17
CA GLU A 374 23.75 11.29 29.50
C GLU A 374 24.71 11.94 30.54
N LEU A 375 25.99 11.64 30.43
CA LEU A 375 27.01 12.25 31.32
C LEU A 375 27.13 13.74 31.02
N ALA A 376 27.18 14.14 29.76
CA ALA A 376 27.25 15.54 29.37
C ALA A 376 26.03 16.33 29.88
N ASP A 377 24.85 15.79 29.72
CA ASP A 377 23.60 16.40 30.17
C ASP A 377 23.53 16.48 31.70
N TYR A 378 24.01 15.44 32.38
CA TYR A 378 24.14 15.42 33.84
C TYR A 378 24.98 16.60 34.33
N LEU A 379 26.14 16.81 33.74
CA LEU A 379 27.03 17.93 34.11
C LEU A 379 26.38 19.28 33.76
N ALA A 380 25.76 19.40 32.61
CA ALA A 380 25.09 20.64 32.21
C ALA A 380 23.93 20.97 33.15
N THR A 381 23.15 19.99 33.57
CA THR A 381 22.05 20.16 34.52
C THR A 381 22.56 20.65 35.88
N LYS A 382 23.78 20.28 36.28
CA LYS A 382 24.40 20.74 37.52
C LYS A 382 25.13 22.08 37.39
N GLY A 383 24.98 22.76 36.26
CA GLY A 383 25.44 24.12 36.06
C GLY A 383 26.73 24.29 35.24
N LEU A 384 27.31 23.20 34.76
CA LEU A 384 28.47 23.27 33.89
C LEU A 384 28.05 23.74 32.47
N PRO A 385 28.78 24.72 31.87
CA PRO A 385 28.48 25.10 30.50
C PRO A 385 28.52 23.88 29.55
N PHE A 386 27.58 23.77 28.63
CA PHE A 386 27.44 22.62 27.74
C PHE A 386 28.73 22.27 26.99
N ARG A 387 29.40 23.27 26.44
CA ARG A 387 30.66 23.06 25.70
C ARG A 387 31.75 22.46 26.58
N GLU A 388 31.86 22.93 27.81
CA GLU A 388 32.83 22.43 28.80
C GLU A 388 32.47 21.00 29.23
N ALA A 389 31.18 20.71 29.46
CA ALA A 389 30.70 19.38 29.77
C ALA A 389 31.05 18.40 28.64
N HIS A 390 30.80 18.79 27.40
CA HIS A 390 31.09 17.98 26.23
C HIS A 390 32.61 17.68 26.09
N GLU A 391 33.45 18.65 26.35
CA GLU A 391 34.91 18.49 26.33
C GLU A 391 35.40 17.50 27.39
N ILE A 392 34.89 17.61 28.61
CA ILE A 392 35.21 16.70 29.74
C ILE A 392 34.79 15.26 29.35
N VAL A 393 33.59 15.08 28.85
CA VAL A 393 33.05 13.76 28.45
C VAL A 393 33.89 13.15 27.32
N GLY A 394 34.27 13.95 26.32
CA GLY A 394 35.11 13.50 25.22
C GLY A 394 36.44 12.95 25.66
N LYS A 395 37.09 13.66 26.59
CA LYS A 395 38.39 13.23 27.19
C LYS A 395 38.24 11.95 27.99
N LEU A 396 37.16 11.83 28.76
CA LEU A 396 36.91 10.65 29.56
C LEU A 396 36.57 9.42 28.70
N VAL A 397 35.82 9.59 27.62
CA VAL A 397 35.52 8.51 26.64
C VAL A 397 36.83 8.03 26.01
N LEU A 398 37.75 8.95 25.65
CA LEU A 398 39.02 8.57 25.07
C LEU A 398 39.86 7.76 26.08
N GLU A 399 39.89 8.18 27.33
CA GLU A 399 40.58 7.47 28.42
C GLU A 399 40.01 6.05 28.57
N CYS A 400 38.70 5.93 28.64
CA CYS A 400 38.02 4.62 28.75
C CYS A 400 38.31 3.71 27.55
N THR A 401 38.28 4.27 26.35
CA THR A 401 38.58 3.54 25.14
C THR A 401 40.00 2.94 25.16
N LYS A 402 40.96 3.73 25.58
CA LYS A 402 42.37 3.28 25.70
C LYS A 402 42.54 2.22 26.78
N ALA A 403 41.80 2.35 27.88
CA ALA A 403 41.89 1.41 29.01
C ALA A 403 41.07 0.14 28.83
N GLY A 404 40.16 0.11 27.84
CA GLY A 404 39.36 -1.08 27.52
C GLY A 404 38.14 -1.26 28.42
N TYR A 405 37.59 -0.20 29.00
CA TYR A 405 36.36 -0.26 29.77
C TYR A 405 35.42 0.92 29.42
N TYR A 406 34.23 0.95 30.02
CA TYR A 406 33.16 1.89 29.67
C TYR A 406 32.90 2.91 30.77
N LEU A 407 32.08 3.93 30.50
CA LEU A 407 31.76 4.98 31.46
C LEU A 407 31.18 4.45 32.77
N GLN A 408 30.36 3.41 32.71
CA GLN A 408 29.77 2.77 33.89
C GLN A 408 30.80 2.04 34.76
N ASP A 409 31.98 1.78 34.22
CA ASP A 409 33.05 1.08 34.94
C ASP A 409 34.02 2.04 35.66
N VAL A 410 33.92 3.36 35.39
CA VAL A 410 34.80 4.37 35.98
C VAL A 410 34.50 4.48 37.47
N PRO A 411 35.53 4.37 38.36
CA PRO A 411 35.32 4.54 39.79
C PRO A 411 34.89 5.98 40.16
N LEU A 412 34.08 6.11 41.19
CA LEU A 412 33.59 7.42 41.64
C LEU A 412 34.75 8.39 41.95
N GLU A 413 35.83 7.91 42.54
CA GLU A 413 37.03 8.71 42.82
C GLU A 413 37.59 9.36 41.56
N ARG A 414 37.63 8.60 40.45
CA ARG A 414 38.09 9.12 39.17
C ARG A 414 37.12 10.15 38.61
N TYR A 415 35.82 9.89 38.71
CA TYR A 415 34.81 10.87 38.31
C TYR A 415 34.96 12.19 39.04
N GLN A 416 35.22 12.15 40.36
CA GLN A 416 35.37 13.33 41.18
C GLN A 416 36.66 14.10 40.89
N GLU A 417 37.71 13.42 40.44
CA GLU A 417 38.91 14.06 39.92
C GLU A 417 38.63 14.86 38.64
N VAL A 418 37.69 14.38 37.81
CA VAL A 418 37.31 15.03 36.57
C VAL A 418 36.39 16.24 36.83
N SER A 419 35.44 16.11 37.76
CA SER A 419 34.55 17.18 38.18
C SER A 419 33.94 16.88 39.55
N ASP A 420 33.99 17.87 40.45
CA ASP A 420 33.35 17.79 41.76
C ASP A 420 31.83 17.67 41.70
N LEU A 421 31.24 17.98 40.54
CA LEU A 421 29.81 17.92 40.35
C LEU A 421 29.30 16.48 40.24
N ILE A 422 30.16 15.51 39.93
CA ILE A 422 29.77 14.11 39.73
C ILE A 422 29.66 13.40 41.08
N GLU A 423 28.49 12.89 41.35
CA GLU A 423 28.17 12.13 42.56
C GLU A 423 27.81 10.69 42.22
N GLU A 424 27.52 9.87 43.23
CA GLU A 424 27.23 8.44 43.05
C GLU A 424 26.02 8.17 42.15
N ASP A 425 25.08 9.10 42.04
CA ASP A 425 23.90 9.01 41.19
C ASP A 425 24.22 8.95 39.68
N ILE A 426 25.47 9.21 39.31
CA ILE A 426 25.91 9.10 37.92
C ILE A 426 25.71 7.69 37.37
N TYR A 427 25.90 6.65 38.17
CA TYR A 427 25.77 5.28 37.72
C TYR A 427 24.33 4.92 37.31
N GLU A 428 23.34 5.47 38.02
CA GLU A 428 21.94 5.32 37.63
C GLU A 428 21.65 6.08 36.33
N THR A 429 22.18 7.29 36.24
CA THR A 429 22.01 8.13 35.03
C THR A 429 22.57 7.46 33.77
N LEU A 430 23.63 6.70 33.88
CA LEU A 430 24.30 6.03 32.76
C LEU A 430 23.57 4.77 32.28
N LYS A 431 22.62 4.24 33.04
CA LYS A 431 21.87 3.04 32.64
C LYS A 431 20.97 3.34 31.43
N SER A 432 20.96 2.42 30.46
CA SER A 432 20.12 2.55 29.26
C SER A 432 18.63 2.72 29.58
N HIS A 433 18.13 1.95 30.54
CA HIS A 433 16.75 2.05 31.00
C HIS A 433 16.41 3.47 31.49
N THR A 434 17.27 4.04 32.30
CA THR A 434 17.08 5.39 32.84
C THR A 434 17.20 6.44 31.73
N ALA A 435 18.13 6.25 30.82
CA ALA A 435 18.27 7.12 29.65
C ALA A 435 16.98 7.19 28.81
N VAL A 436 16.37 6.05 28.57
CA VAL A 436 15.08 5.99 27.84
C VAL A 436 13.96 6.61 28.68
N GLU A 437 13.84 6.21 29.95
CA GLU A 437 12.77 6.68 30.85
C GLU A 437 12.71 8.20 30.97
N ARG A 438 13.85 8.87 30.96
CA ARG A 438 13.96 10.34 31.14
C ARG A 438 13.56 11.16 29.91
N ARG A 439 13.31 10.56 28.78
CA ARG A 439 12.94 11.30 27.57
C ARG A 439 11.44 11.55 27.51
N HIS A 440 10.99 12.47 28.36
CA HIS A 440 9.58 12.84 28.57
C HIS A 440 9.03 13.87 27.58
N SER A 441 9.87 14.42 26.71
CA SER A 441 9.39 15.37 25.70
C SER A 441 8.31 14.74 24.83
N LEU A 442 7.35 15.53 24.37
CA LEU A 442 6.25 15.04 23.55
C LEU A 442 6.79 14.27 22.34
N GLY A 443 6.37 13.02 22.19
CA GLY A 443 6.83 12.16 21.10
C GLY A 443 8.21 11.54 21.31
N GLY A 444 8.84 11.76 22.46
CA GLY A 444 10.11 11.15 22.81
C GLY A 444 10.00 9.67 23.12
N THR A 445 11.14 9.03 23.38
CA THR A 445 11.21 7.59 23.62
C THR A 445 10.85 7.18 25.06
N GLY A 446 10.64 8.13 25.99
CA GLY A 446 10.23 7.80 27.35
C GLY A 446 9.03 6.87 27.39
N PHE A 447 9.01 5.96 28.36
CA PHE A 447 7.96 4.95 28.42
C PHE A 447 6.56 5.56 28.53
N ASP A 448 6.40 6.67 29.21
CA ASP A 448 5.15 7.42 29.30
C ASP A 448 4.73 7.99 27.94
N GLN A 449 5.67 8.44 27.15
CA GLN A 449 5.42 8.97 25.82
C GLN A 449 5.05 7.88 24.81
N VAL A 450 5.69 6.73 24.90
CA VAL A 450 5.36 5.57 24.07
C VAL A 450 3.94 5.08 24.41
N LYS A 451 3.59 4.99 25.68
CA LYS A 451 2.24 4.61 26.13
C LYS A 451 1.19 5.58 25.61
N TRP A 452 1.48 6.87 25.65
CA TRP A 452 0.58 7.89 25.12
C TRP A 452 0.36 7.71 23.60
N GLN A 453 1.44 7.52 22.85
CA GLN A 453 1.35 7.27 21.39
C GLN A 453 0.50 6.03 21.08
N ILE A 454 0.70 4.95 21.83
CA ILE A 454 -0.05 3.69 21.67
C ILE A 454 -1.53 3.92 21.96
N LYS A 455 -1.85 4.63 23.04
CA LYS A 455 -3.24 4.92 23.41
C LYS A 455 -3.94 5.76 22.35
N GLU A 456 -3.30 6.81 21.86
CA GLU A 456 -3.81 7.65 20.78
C GLU A 456 -4.08 6.83 19.52
N ALA A 457 -3.14 5.94 19.17
CA ALA A 457 -3.26 5.05 18.01
C ALA A 457 -4.45 4.10 18.16
N GLN A 458 -4.59 3.47 19.33
CA GLN A 458 -5.71 2.55 19.60
C GLN A 458 -7.06 3.26 19.48
N GLN A 459 -7.17 4.46 19.99
CA GLN A 459 -8.39 5.27 19.88
C GLN A 459 -8.69 5.62 18.42
N SER A 460 -7.69 5.97 17.64
CA SER A 460 -7.83 6.30 16.22
C SER A 460 -8.28 5.08 15.40
N LEU A 461 -7.71 3.91 15.67
CA LEU A 461 -8.02 2.68 14.94
C LEU A 461 -9.41 2.12 15.26
N ASN A 462 -9.98 2.45 16.42
CA ASN A 462 -11.30 1.99 16.86
C ASN A 462 -12.44 2.91 16.39
N LYS A 463 -12.15 4.00 15.70
CA LYS A 463 -13.12 4.88 15.07
C LYS A 463 -13.46 4.40 13.67
#